data_4dbd81f21ed560a1235a8690cad936c3
#
_entry.id   4dbd81f21ed560a1235a8690cad936c3
#
_cell.length_a   1.000
_cell.length_b   1.000
_cell.length_c   1.000
_cell.angle_alpha   90.00
_cell.angle_beta   90.00
_cell.angle_gamma   90.00
#
_symmetry.space_group_name_H-M   'P 1'
#
loop_
_entity.id
_entity.type
_entity.pdbx_description
1 polymer ?
#
loop_
_entity_poly.entity_id
_entity_poly.type
_entity_poly.pdbx_seq_one_letter_code
_entity_poly.pdbx_strand_id
1 'polypeptide(L)'
;MSRGKEADVQALAPAPQQVAPAGRTLDVDNLTVRYGAAVAVDGVSLGIEPGEVVALLGPSGCGKTTLLRVIAGFVRQAGGRVLVDGAGIDHLPANQRNVGIVFQNYALFPHMTVAENVAYGLRARGQRGADVGQRVDRMLDMVQLGAFRDRLPRQLSGGQQQRVALARALAVEPSILLLDEPFAALDRNLRLDMQIEVKRLQRQLGLTTILVTHDQDEAMSVADRIAVMNRGKVEQFDTPVAIYDRPQTLFVNGFIGTTNLLAGKVTSVVGDTAAVVLDAGATLRLPAQQGCGAGSLVVLSVRPEQLALSAVATAESWPIDPGLSLPLGSQLIHEARAADGTAIKIVEPRRRAATEAQRRFCALTPDARPTLFPRSTPSATE
;
A
#
# COMPACT_ATOMS: atom_id res chain seq x y z
N MET A 1 20.25 -40.57 -44.94
CA MET A 1 21.08 -40.35 -43.73
C MET A 1 20.96 -38.87 -43.36
N SER A 2 20.09 -38.55 -42.46
CA SER A 2 19.97 -37.18 -41.93
C SER A 2 19.84 -37.29 -40.40
N ARG A 3 20.89 -36.84 -39.71
CA ARG A 3 20.97 -36.84 -38.25
C ARG A 3 20.15 -35.67 -37.70
N GLY A 4 19.13 -35.98 -36.88
CA GLY A 4 18.41 -35.00 -36.07
C GLY A 4 19.35 -34.36 -35.06
N LYS A 5 19.26 -33.04 -34.94
CA LYS A 5 19.83 -32.26 -33.83
C LYS A 5 18.84 -32.33 -32.66
N GLU A 6 19.23 -33.01 -31.60
CA GLU A 6 18.61 -32.92 -30.30
C GLU A 6 18.85 -31.50 -29.76
N ALA A 7 17.77 -30.84 -29.41
CA ALA A 7 17.81 -29.55 -28.73
C ALA A 7 18.08 -29.77 -27.23
N ASP A 8 19.22 -29.27 -26.77
CA ASP A 8 19.56 -29.17 -25.34
C ASP A 8 18.49 -28.41 -24.61
N VAL A 9 17.76 -29.10 -23.76
CA VAL A 9 16.88 -28.50 -22.76
C VAL A 9 17.78 -27.98 -21.64
N GLN A 10 18.03 -26.67 -21.63
CA GLN A 10 18.71 -26.00 -20.53
C GLN A 10 17.97 -26.31 -19.23
N ALA A 11 18.64 -27.00 -18.30
CA ALA A 11 18.18 -27.28 -16.97
C ALA A 11 17.87 -25.95 -16.25
N LEU A 12 16.63 -25.77 -15.79
CA LEU A 12 16.25 -24.65 -14.91
C LEU A 12 17.19 -24.66 -13.70
N ALA A 13 17.76 -23.48 -13.41
CA ALA A 13 18.55 -23.27 -12.21
C ALA A 13 17.74 -23.68 -10.96
N PRO A 14 18.36 -24.29 -9.94
CA PRO A 14 17.66 -24.70 -8.73
C PRO A 14 16.99 -23.47 -8.08
N ALA A 15 15.75 -23.68 -7.64
CA ALA A 15 14.99 -22.66 -6.91
C ALA A 15 15.83 -22.16 -5.72
N PRO A 16 15.83 -20.85 -5.42
CA PRO A 16 16.59 -20.31 -4.29
C PRO A 16 16.14 -21.01 -3.01
N GLN A 17 17.09 -21.55 -2.26
CA GLN A 17 16.86 -22.12 -0.94
C GLN A 17 16.20 -21.01 -0.08
N GLN A 18 15.02 -21.31 0.45
CA GLN A 18 14.36 -20.45 1.44
C GLN A 18 15.29 -20.37 2.67
N VAL A 19 15.97 -19.26 2.79
CA VAL A 19 16.67 -18.90 4.04
C VAL A 19 15.57 -18.71 5.09
N ALA A 20 15.70 -19.35 6.26
CA ALA A 20 14.79 -19.13 7.36
C ALA A 20 14.69 -17.62 7.63
N PRO A 21 13.49 -17.05 7.82
CA PRO A 21 13.31 -15.61 7.96
C PRO A 21 14.15 -15.09 9.12
N ALA A 22 15.01 -14.12 8.84
CA ALA A 22 15.76 -13.38 9.87
C ALA A 22 14.84 -12.41 10.63
N GLY A 23 13.62 -12.19 10.12
CA GLY A 23 12.59 -11.35 10.70
C GLY A 23 11.98 -11.97 11.95
N ARG A 24 11.48 -11.11 12.83
CA ARG A 24 10.79 -11.45 14.06
C ARG A 24 9.35 -10.99 14.02
N THR A 25 8.49 -11.55 14.85
CA THR A 25 7.14 -11.01 15.05
C THR A 25 7.23 -9.60 15.62
N LEU A 26 6.32 -8.74 15.20
CA LEU A 26 6.15 -7.42 15.79
C LEU A 26 4.67 -7.21 16.10
N ASP A 27 4.38 -7.06 17.39
CA ASP A 27 3.03 -6.77 17.86
C ASP A 27 2.96 -5.36 18.43
N VAL A 28 1.96 -4.62 17.98
CA VAL A 28 1.51 -3.36 18.58
C VAL A 28 0.19 -3.64 19.27
N ASP A 29 0.11 -3.44 20.58
CA ASP A 29 -1.04 -3.80 21.40
C ASP A 29 -1.65 -2.55 22.04
N ASN A 30 -2.85 -2.16 21.58
CA ASN A 30 -3.66 -1.04 22.07
C ASN A 30 -2.86 0.27 22.26
N LEU A 31 -2.03 0.59 21.28
CA LEU A 31 -1.06 1.70 21.36
C LEU A 31 -1.76 3.05 21.28
N THR A 32 -1.49 3.91 22.25
CA THR A 32 -2.00 5.30 22.30
C THR A 32 -0.85 6.28 22.43
N VAL A 33 -0.85 7.32 21.60
CA VAL A 33 0.15 8.41 21.64
C VAL A 33 -0.54 9.76 21.70
N ARG A 34 -0.07 10.62 22.62
CA ARG A 34 -0.62 11.96 22.82
C ARG A 34 0.48 13.01 22.74
N TYR A 35 0.16 14.15 22.14
CA TYR A 35 0.96 15.37 22.15
C TYR A 35 0.11 16.47 22.80
N GLY A 36 0.33 16.70 24.09
CA GLY A 36 -0.54 17.56 24.89
C GLY A 36 -1.98 17.00 24.90
N ALA A 37 -2.95 17.79 24.46
CA ALA A 37 -4.35 17.39 24.36
C ALA A 37 -4.67 16.57 23.10
N ALA A 38 -3.81 16.62 22.07
CA ALA A 38 -4.06 15.95 20.79
C ALA A 38 -3.68 14.45 20.87
N VAL A 39 -4.59 13.58 20.41
CA VAL A 39 -4.37 12.15 20.27
C VAL A 39 -3.88 11.87 18.85
N ALA A 40 -2.62 11.48 18.71
CA ALA A 40 -2.01 11.19 17.41
C ALA A 40 -2.18 9.72 16.98
N VAL A 41 -2.22 8.80 17.95
CA VAL A 41 -2.51 7.38 17.76
C VAL A 41 -3.48 6.98 18.88
N ASP A 42 -4.57 6.30 18.54
CA ASP A 42 -5.68 6.01 19.44
C ASP A 42 -6.04 4.52 19.42
N GLY A 43 -5.48 3.77 20.37
CA GLY A 43 -5.80 2.37 20.58
C GLY A 43 -5.45 1.43 19.41
N VAL A 44 -4.34 1.68 18.71
CA VAL A 44 -3.94 0.90 17.54
C VAL A 44 -3.37 -0.44 17.96
N SER A 45 -3.89 -1.53 17.34
CA SER A 45 -3.35 -2.89 17.47
C SER A 45 -3.04 -3.47 16.09
N LEU A 46 -1.83 -4.02 15.94
CA LEU A 46 -1.34 -4.65 14.70
C LEU A 46 -0.46 -5.85 15.07
N GLY A 47 -0.71 -7.00 14.47
CA GLY A 47 0.18 -8.17 14.52
C GLY A 47 0.87 -8.36 13.17
N ILE A 48 2.18 -8.41 13.15
CA ILE A 48 3.01 -8.52 11.95
C ILE A 48 3.86 -9.77 12.05
N GLU A 49 3.72 -10.64 11.05
CA GLU A 49 4.41 -11.93 11.00
C GLU A 49 5.90 -11.79 10.60
N PRO A 50 6.74 -12.77 10.95
CA PRO A 50 8.14 -12.77 10.55
C PRO A 50 8.29 -12.71 9.02
N GLY A 51 9.09 -11.74 8.54
CA GLY A 51 9.34 -11.56 7.11
C GLY A 51 8.19 -10.93 6.32
N GLU A 52 7.14 -10.46 7.00
CA GLU A 52 6.02 -9.74 6.38
C GLU A 52 6.38 -8.27 6.12
N VAL A 53 5.86 -7.72 5.03
CA VAL A 53 5.89 -6.28 4.74
C VAL A 53 4.51 -5.69 5.01
N VAL A 54 4.40 -4.84 6.00
CA VAL A 54 3.16 -4.11 6.31
C VAL A 54 3.30 -2.65 5.93
N ALA A 55 2.39 -2.15 5.09
CA ALA A 55 2.31 -0.72 4.79
C ALA A 55 1.34 -0.02 5.75
N LEU A 56 1.78 1.09 6.35
CA LEU A 56 0.93 2.06 7.02
C LEU A 56 0.54 3.12 6.01
N LEU A 57 -0.72 3.14 5.61
CA LEU A 57 -1.26 3.99 4.55
C LEU A 57 -2.36 4.90 5.11
N GLY A 58 -2.45 6.14 4.67
CA GLY A 58 -3.48 7.07 5.12
C GLY A 58 -3.12 8.53 4.83
N PRO A 59 -4.06 9.47 5.02
CA PRO A 59 -3.82 10.89 4.77
C PRO A 59 -2.73 11.48 5.67
N SER A 60 -2.23 12.65 5.30
CA SER A 60 -1.25 13.38 6.12
C SER A 60 -1.81 13.66 7.50
N GLY A 61 -0.99 13.47 8.55
CA GLY A 61 -1.40 13.72 9.93
C GLY A 61 -2.24 12.63 10.60
N CYS A 62 -2.53 11.48 9.94
CA CYS A 62 -3.33 10.41 10.55
C CYS A 62 -2.58 9.53 11.57
N GLY A 63 -1.26 9.77 11.84
CA GLY A 63 -0.52 9.08 12.89
C GLY A 63 0.53 8.07 12.42
N LYS A 64 0.70 7.80 11.12
CA LYS A 64 1.64 6.80 10.57
C LYS A 64 3.09 6.95 11.06
N THR A 65 3.69 8.11 10.82
CA THR A 65 5.07 8.41 11.25
C THR A 65 5.20 8.42 12.76
N THR A 66 4.14 8.82 13.50
CA THR A 66 4.12 8.75 14.96
C THR A 66 4.19 7.30 15.43
N LEU A 67 3.37 6.41 14.86
CA LEU A 67 3.40 4.97 15.15
C LEU A 67 4.78 4.38 14.86
N LEU A 68 5.34 4.67 13.69
CA LEU A 68 6.68 4.21 13.31
C LEU A 68 7.75 4.70 14.31
N ARG A 69 7.69 5.96 14.75
CA ARG A 69 8.63 6.53 15.71
C ARG A 69 8.51 5.92 17.11
N VAL A 70 7.32 5.49 17.52
CA VAL A 70 7.15 4.74 18.77
C VAL A 70 7.82 3.36 18.67
N ILE A 71 7.60 2.64 17.57
CA ILE A 71 8.24 1.33 17.32
C ILE A 71 9.76 1.49 17.31
N ALA A 72 10.28 2.54 16.67
CA ALA A 72 11.71 2.86 16.64
C ALA A 72 12.30 3.30 18.02
N GLY A 73 11.45 3.69 18.98
CA GLY A 73 11.89 4.17 20.30
C GLY A 73 12.25 5.65 20.36
N PHE A 74 11.85 6.45 19.37
CA PHE A 74 12.04 7.90 19.36
C PHE A 74 10.94 8.66 20.10
N VAL A 75 9.77 8.06 20.24
CA VAL A 75 8.61 8.63 20.91
C VAL A 75 8.10 7.61 21.93
N ARG A 76 7.74 8.07 23.13
CA ARG A 76 7.08 7.24 24.14
C ARG A 76 5.57 7.28 23.94
N GLN A 77 4.95 6.12 24.03
CA GLN A 77 3.50 5.98 24.06
C GLN A 77 2.92 6.45 25.41
N ALA A 78 1.64 6.85 25.39
CA ALA A 78 0.86 7.16 26.59
C ALA A 78 0.18 5.89 27.16
N GLY A 79 -0.04 4.87 26.31
CA GLY A 79 -0.62 3.58 26.70
C GLY A 79 -0.35 2.53 25.64
N GLY A 80 -0.60 1.26 25.99
CA GLY A 80 -0.33 0.12 25.13
C GLY A 80 1.12 -0.35 25.14
N ARG A 81 1.46 -1.28 24.27
CA ARG A 81 2.79 -1.94 24.23
C ARG A 81 3.27 -2.19 22.82
N VAL A 82 4.59 -2.28 22.68
CA VAL A 82 5.26 -2.81 21.47
C VAL A 82 6.08 -4.03 21.88
N LEU A 83 5.79 -5.16 21.21
CA LEU A 83 6.44 -6.43 21.51
C LEU A 83 7.16 -6.95 20.26
N VAL A 84 8.32 -7.56 20.47
CA VAL A 84 9.08 -8.28 19.45
C VAL A 84 9.26 -9.71 19.95
N ASP A 85 8.80 -10.71 19.22
CA ASP A 85 8.73 -12.11 19.63
C ASP A 85 8.10 -12.28 21.03
N GLY A 86 7.01 -11.52 21.27
CA GLY A 86 6.30 -11.52 22.56
C GLY A 86 7.01 -10.77 23.71
N ALA A 87 8.23 -10.29 23.51
CA ALA A 87 8.98 -9.52 24.52
C ALA A 87 8.73 -8.02 24.35
N GLY A 88 8.27 -7.32 25.40
CA GLY A 88 8.07 -5.88 25.40
C GLY A 88 9.38 -5.11 25.23
N ILE A 89 9.43 -4.20 24.27
CA ILE A 89 10.62 -3.38 23.97
C ILE A 89 10.44 -1.91 24.36
N ASP A 90 9.36 -1.55 25.03
CA ASP A 90 8.99 -0.16 25.38
C ASP A 90 10.02 0.52 26.27
N HIS A 91 10.64 -0.23 27.16
CA HIS A 91 11.66 0.24 28.10
C HIS A 91 13.03 0.46 27.45
N LEU A 92 13.25 -0.09 26.23
CA LEU A 92 14.52 0.00 25.54
C LEU A 92 14.64 1.35 24.79
N PRO A 93 15.78 2.04 24.87
CA PRO A 93 16.08 3.17 24.03
C PRO A 93 16.27 2.73 22.56
N ALA A 94 16.12 3.63 21.59
CA ALA A 94 16.14 3.34 20.16
C ALA A 94 17.37 2.52 19.70
N ASN A 95 18.55 2.81 20.24
CA ASN A 95 19.80 2.12 19.88
C ASN A 95 19.89 0.66 20.38
N GLN A 96 18.99 0.22 21.27
CA GLN A 96 18.96 -1.14 21.81
C GLN A 96 17.82 -2.00 21.24
N ARG A 97 16.89 -1.42 20.45
CA ARG A 97 15.74 -2.13 19.89
C ARG A 97 16.08 -3.04 18.70
N ASN A 98 17.29 -3.02 18.22
CA ASN A 98 17.76 -3.75 17.03
C ASN A 98 16.88 -3.52 15.78
N VAL A 99 16.44 -2.28 15.58
CA VAL A 99 15.61 -1.83 14.47
C VAL A 99 16.47 -1.05 13.49
N GLY A 100 16.36 -1.35 12.18
CA GLY A 100 16.92 -0.54 11.11
C GLY A 100 15.89 0.49 10.65
N ILE A 101 16.31 1.72 10.40
CA ILE A 101 15.41 2.76 9.90
C ILE A 101 16.00 3.49 8.70
N VAL A 102 15.13 3.70 7.68
CA VAL A 102 15.38 4.60 6.55
C VAL A 102 14.41 5.75 6.65
N PHE A 103 14.94 6.96 6.78
CA PHE A 103 14.16 8.20 6.88
C PHE A 103 13.80 8.76 5.50
N GLN A 104 12.76 9.56 5.41
CA GLN A 104 12.25 10.19 4.19
C GLN A 104 13.32 10.98 3.42
N ASN A 105 14.23 11.68 4.11
CA ASN A 105 15.35 12.44 3.55
C ASN A 105 16.65 11.64 3.53
N TYR A 106 16.59 10.30 3.66
CA TYR A 106 17.71 9.35 3.75
C TYR A 106 18.66 9.59 4.93
N ALA A 107 18.74 10.80 5.47
CA ALA A 107 19.56 11.20 6.61
C ALA A 107 21.01 10.71 6.53
N LEU A 108 21.62 10.79 5.32
CA LEU A 108 23.04 10.45 5.14
C LEU A 108 23.91 11.55 5.74
N PHE A 109 25.04 11.13 6.32
CA PHE A 109 26.05 12.04 6.82
C PHE A 109 26.79 12.68 5.64
N PRO A 110 26.62 13.99 5.37
CA PRO A 110 27.09 14.62 4.11
C PRO A 110 28.63 14.72 4.01
N HIS A 111 29.32 14.64 5.15
CA HIS A 111 30.78 14.71 5.27
C HIS A 111 31.46 13.33 5.27
N MET A 112 30.69 12.25 5.24
CA MET A 112 31.17 10.87 5.21
C MET A 112 30.98 10.30 3.80
N THR A 113 31.92 9.45 3.38
CA THR A 113 31.80 8.66 2.16
C THR A 113 30.63 7.66 2.25
N VAL A 114 30.29 7.03 1.13
CA VAL A 114 29.32 5.93 1.07
C VAL A 114 29.71 4.81 2.03
N ALA A 115 30.96 4.35 1.98
CA ALA A 115 31.46 3.30 2.86
C ALA A 115 31.39 3.70 4.34
N GLU A 116 31.75 4.93 4.67
CA GLU A 116 31.68 5.43 6.05
C GLU A 116 30.26 5.56 6.56
N ASN A 117 29.31 6.00 5.72
CA ASN A 117 27.88 6.00 6.04
C ASN A 117 27.38 4.58 6.40
N VAL A 118 27.71 3.57 5.58
CA VAL A 118 27.32 2.17 5.83
C VAL A 118 28.00 1.62 7.07
N ALA A 119 29.29 1.94 7.30
CA ALA A 119 30.05 1.49 8.46
C ALA A 119 29.60 2.13 9.78
N TYR A 120 28.90 3.27 9.73
CA TYR A 120 28.62 4.09 10.92
C TYR A 120 27.94 3.29 12.04
N GLY A 121 26.85 2.58 11.72
CA GLY A 121 26.11 1.80 12.72
C GLY A 121 26.94 0.66 13.35
N LEU A 122 27.80 0.01 12.55
CA LEU A 122 28.70 -1.04 13.02
C LEU A 122 29.72 -0.47 14.01
N ARG A 123 30.34 0.66 13.66
CA ARG A 123 31.31 1.36 14.51
C ARG A 123 30.69 1.88 15.82
N ALA A 124 29.45 2.42 15.73
CA ALA A 124 28.71 2.86 16.91
C ALA A 124 28.38 1.71 17.89
N ARG A 125 28.25 0.48 17.36
CA ARG A 125 28.12 -0.74 18.18
C ARG A 125 29.45 -1.33 18.64
N GLY A 126 30.57 -0.62 18.47
CA GLY A 126 31.91 -1.03 18.92
C GLY A 126 32.63 -2.00 18.00
N GLN A 127 32.06 -2.35 16.84
CA GLN A 127 32.72 -3.23 15.86
C GLN A 127 33.90 -2.47 15.18
N ARG A 128 35.02 -3.15 14.97
CA ARG A 128 36.23 -2.55 14.39
C ARG A 128 36.96 -3.60 13.54
N GLY A 129 37.95 -3.13 12.75
CA GLY A 129 38.87 -4.00 12.01
C GLY A 129 38.35 -4.41 10.62
N ALA A 130 38.96 -5.49 10.09
CA ALA A 130 38.68 -5.98 8.72
C ALA A 130 37.24 -6.44 8.53
N ASP A 131 36.60 -6.97 9.58
CA ASP A 131 35.22 -7.47 9.53
C ASP A 131 34.21 -6.37 9.14
N VAL A 132 34.43 -5.14 9.62
CA VAL A 132 33.60 -3.98 9.24
C VAL A 132 33.75 -3.68 7.75
N GLY A 133 34.98 -3.73 7.20
CA GLY A 133 35.24 -3.52 5.78
C GLY A 133 34.53 -4.55 4.92
N GLN A 134 34.69 -5.82 5.23
CA GLN A 134 34.03 -6.92 4.50
C GLN A 134 32.51 -6.84 4.58
N ARG A 135 31.96 -6.41 5.72
CA ARG A 135 30.53 -6.20 5.88
C ARG A 135 30.00 -5.05 5.03
N VAL A 136 30.73 -3.91 5.02
CA VAL A 136 30.41 -2.75 4.18
C VAL A 136 30.42 -3.15 2.70
N ASP A 137 31.45 -3.88 2.25
CA ASP A 137 31.56 -4.32 0.87
C ASP A 137 30.38 -5.22 0.47
N ARG A 138 30.06 -6.21 1.29
CA ARG A 138 28.87 -7.06 1.05
C ARG A 138 27.58 -6.26 0.95
N MET A 139 27.38 -5.25 1.81
CA MET A 139 26.18 -4.41 1.78
C MET A 139 26.14 -3.53 0.52
N LEU A 140 27.28 -2.98 0.12
CA LEU A 140 27.37 -2.17 -1.11
C LEU A 140 27.17 -3.01 -2.37
N ASP A 141 27.67 -4.23 -2.40
CA ASP A 141 27.44 -5.18 -3.51
C ASP A 141 25.96 -5.56 -3.59
N MET A 142 25.31 -5.81 -2.44
CA MET A 142 23.88 -6.14 -2.36
C MET A 142 22.99 -5.05 -2.96
N VAL A 143 23.33 -3.78 -2.77
CA VAL A 143 22.61 -2.62 -3.33
C VAL A 143 23.23 -2.09 -4.63
N GLN A 144 24.18 -2.80 -5.22
CA GLN A 144 24.87 -2.47 -6.49
C GLN A 144 25.60 -1.11 -6.47
N LEU A 145 26.21 -0.77 -5.35
CA LEU A 145 26.94 0.49 -5.17
C LEU A 145 28.44 0.31 -4.86
N GLY A 146 29.04 -0.85 -5.10
CA GLY A 146 30.47 -1.10 -4.85
C GLY A 146 31.40 -0.07 -5.49
N ALA A 147 31.13 0.32 -6.77
CA ALA A 147 31.91 1.31 -7.49
C ALA A 147 31.80 2.75 -6.94
N PHE A 148 30.86 3.01 -6.02
CA PHE A 148 30.60 4.35 -5.45
C PHE A 148 31.11 4.46 -4.00
N ARG A 149 31.83 3.48 -3.52
CA ARG A 149 32.30 3.33 -2.13
C ARG A 149 32.89 4.60 -1.52
N ASP A 150 33.74 5.29 -2.28
CA ASP A 150 34.54 6.45 -1.80
C ASP A 150 33.89 7.80 -2.14
N ARG A 151 32.70 7.79 -2.74
CA ARG A 151 31.96 9.02 -3.06
C ARG A 151 31.28 9.60 -1.84
N LEU A 152 31.09 10.93 -1.87
CA LEU A 152 30.27 11.65 -0.90
C LEU A 152 28.80 11.64 -1.35
N PRO A 153 27.81 11.76 -0.45
CA PRO A 153 26.37 11.78 -0.79
C PRO A 153 26.00 12.78 -1.86
N ARG A 154 26.60 13.98 -1.88
CA ARG A 154 26.36 15.03 -2.90
C ARG A 154 26.74 14.62 -4.32
N GLN A 155 27.50 13.57 -4.50
CA GLN A 155 27.94 13.03 -5.79
C GLN A 155 27.06 11.90 -6.31
N LEU A 156 25.96 11.61 -5.60
CA LEU A 156 25.04 10.52 -5.88
C LEU A 156 23.67 11.07 -6.31
N SER A 157 22.99 10.32 -7.20
CA SER A 157 21.57 10.55 -7.48
C SER A 157 20.69 10.21 -6.25
N GLY A 158 19.43 10.68 -6.24
CA GLY A 158 18.49 10.40 -5.16
C GLY A 158 18.30 8.90 -4.91
N GLY A 159 18.13 8.09 -5.98
CA GLY A 159 18.03 6.64 -5.86
C GLY A 159 19.31 5.98 -5.33
N GLN A 160 20.50 6.50 -5.70
CA GLN A 160 21.75 6.01 -5.13
C GLN A 160 21.86 6.36 -3.64
N GLN A 161 21.47 7.57 -3.23
CA GLN A 161 21.44 7.96 -1.81
C GLN A 161 20.49 7.08 -1.00
N GLN A 162 19.32 6.74 -1.55
CA GLN A 162 18.37 5.82 -0.93
C GLN A 162 18.99 4.44 -0.74
N ARG A 163 19.65 3.88 -1.75
CA ARG A 163 20.35 2.58 -1.66
C ARG A 163 21.44 2.61 -0.60
N VAL A 164 22.18 3.70 -0.45
CA VAL A 164 23.16 3.88 0.64
C VAL A 164 22.47 3.86 2.01
N ALA A 165 21.34 4.58 2.16
CA ALA A 165 20.58 4.59 3.41
C ALA A 165 20.06 3.19 3.77
N LEU A 166 19.57 2.44 2.76
CA LEU A 166 19.14 1.06 2.93
C LEU A 166 20.31 0.16 3.33
N ALA A 167 21.46 0.23 2.65
CA ALA A 167 22.67 -0.53 3.00
C ALA A 167 23.14 -0.21 4.42
N ARG A 168 23.11 1.06 4.84
CA ARG A 168 23.41 1.49 6.22
C ARG A 168 22.46 0.87 7.25
N ALA A 169 21.15 0.85 6.96
CA ALA A 169 20.15 0.26 7.84
C ALA A 169 20.32 -1.27 7.96
N LEU A 170 20.66 -1.94 6.86
CA LEU A 170 20.85 -3.39 6.78
C LEU A 170 22.21 -3.85 7.36
N ALA A 171 23.24 -3.00 7.32
CA ALA A 171 24.59 -3.35 7.78
C ALA A 171 24.63 -3.86 9.23
N VAL A 172 23.74 -3.35 10.07
CA VAL A 172 23.66 -3.71 11.50
C VAL A 172 22.84 -4.97 11.79
N GLU A 173 22.38 -5.69 10.74
CA GLU A 173 21.52 -6.89 10.84
C GLU A 173 20.30 -6.65 11.75
N PRO A 174 19.42 -5.73 11.37
CA PRO A 174 18.26 -5.45 12.18
C PRO A 174 17.28 -6.63 12.15
N SER A 175 16.51 -6.80 13.22
CA SER A 175 15.39 -7.76 13.24
C SER A 175 14.13 -7.21 12.57
N ILE A 176 14.00 -5.89 12.53
CA ILE A 176 12.86 -5.16 11.94
C ILE A 176 13.41 -4.00 11.11
N LEU A 177 12.85 -3.79 9.93
CA LEU A 177 13.17 -2.66 9.05
C LEU A 177 11.99 -1.68 9.00
N LEU A 178 12.26 -0.42 9.29
CA LEU A 178 11.29 0.68 9.22
C LEU A 178 11.65 1.62 8.08
N LEU A 179 10.70 1.87 7.20
CA LEU A 179 10.85 2.73 6.02
C LEU A 179 9.85 3.89 6.13
N ASP A 180 10.35 5.11 6.37
CA ASP A 180 9.52 6.31 6.48
C ASP A 180 9.50 7.07 5.15
N GLU A 181 8.46 6.91 4.35
CA GLU A 181 8.26 7.48 3.01
C GLU A 181 9.51 7.32 2.10
N PRO A 182 10.06 6.11 1.95
CA PRO A 182 11.36 5.92 1.33
C PRO A 182 11.41 6.35 -0.14
N PHE A 183 10.29 6.36 -0.85
CA PHE A 183 10.23 6.62 -2.29
C PHE A 183 9.76 8.03 -2.66
N ALA A 184 9.44 8.89 -1.67
CA ALA A 184 8.81 10.18 -1.90
C ALA A 184 9.65 11.17 -2.75
N ALA A 185 10.97 11.07 -2.69
CA ALA A 185 11.89 11.98 -3.40
C ALA A 185 12.29 11.48 -4.80
N LEU A 186 11.72 10.36 -5.29
CA LEU A 186 12.08 9.73 -6.56
C LEU A 186 11.10 10.09 -7.68
N ASP A 187 11.62 10.20 -8.91
CA ASP A 187 10.78 10.24 -10.10
C ASP A 187 10.04 8.90 -10.32
N ARG A 188 9.01 8.91 -11.18
CA ARG A 188 8.10 7.78 -11.36
C ARG A 188 8.79 6.47 -11.77
N ASN A 189 9.74 6.52 -12.70
CA ASN A 189 10.40 5.32 -13.22
C ASN A 189 11.35 4.74 -12.18
N LEU A 190 12.18 5.62 -11.60
CA LEU A 190 13.12 5.23 -10.55
C LEU A 190 12.41 4.71 -9.31
N ARG A 191 11.21 5.24 -9.00
CA ARG A 191 10.38 4.79 -7.88
C ARG A 191 9.97 3.32 -8.04
N LEU A 192 9.46 2.92 -9.22
CA LEU A 192 9.06 1.53 -9.50
C LEU A 192 10.26 0.58 -9.38
N ASP A 193 11.41 0.93 -9.95
CA ASP A 193 12.62 0.12 -9.86
C ASP A 193 13.07 -0.08 -8.41
N MET A 194 12.98 0.98 -7.59
CA MET A 194 13.34 0.94 -6.18
C MET A 194 12.35 0.13 -5.33
N GLN A 195 11.04 0.18 -5.63
CA GLN A 195 10.03 -0.66 -4.99
C GLN A 195 10.32 -2.15 -5.23
N ILE A 196 10.60 -2.52 -6.48
CA ILE A 196 10.98 -3.89 -6.86
C ILE A 196 12.23 -4.32 -6.11
N GLU A 197 13.26 -3.46 -6.05
CA GLU A 197 14.51 -3.76 -5.37
C GLU A 197 14.35 -3.92 -3.87
N VAL A 198 13.63 -3.02 -3.21
CA VAL A 198 13.33 -3.11 -1.77
C VAL A 198 12.58 -4.41 -1.46
N LYS A 199 11.55 -4.75 -2.26
CA LYS A 199 10.79 -6.01 -2.08
C LYS A 199 11.69 -7.24 -2.28
N ARG A 200 12.58 -7.21 -3.30
CA ARG A 200 13.55 -8.29 -3.56
C ARG A 200 14.50 -8.49 -2.38
N LEU A 201 15.10 -7.40 -1.89
CA LEU A 201 16.04 -7.45 -0.75
C LEU A 201 15.34 -7.91 0.53
N GLN A 202 14.14 -7.40 0.78
CA GLN A 202 13.34 -7.80 1.94
C GLN A 202 13.03 -9.30 1.91
N ARG A 203 12.59 -9.84 0.77
CA ARG A 203 12.34 -11.29 0.60
C ARG A 203 13.60 -12.12 0.75
N GLN A 204 14.72 -11.68 0.16
CA GLN A 204 16.00 -12.38 0.23
C GLN A 204 16.52 -12.46 1.67
N LEU A 205 16.29 -11.42 2.47
CA LEU A 205 16.73 -11.33 3.87
C LEU A 205 15.67 -11.84 4.85
N GLY A 206 14.43 -12.05 4.42
CA GLY A 206 13.32 -12.46 5.27
C GLY A 206 13.01 -11.47 6.39
N LEU A 207 13.25 -10.16 6.20
CA LEU A 207 13.10 -9.13 7.22
C LEU A 207 11.64 -8.71 7.41
N THR A 208 11.18 -8.64 8.66
CA THR A 208 9.92 -7.99 9.01
C THR A 208 10.05 -6.49 8.75
N THR A 209 9.13 -5.93 7.94
CA THR A 209 9.27 -4.56 7.45
C THR A 209 8.00 -3.77 7.64
N ILE A 210 8.12 -2.54 8.14
CA ILE A 210 7.04 -1.55 8.13
C ILE A 210 7.39 -0.46 7.13
N LEU A 211 6.49 -0.21 6.19
CA LEU A 211 6.56 0.86 5.21
C LEU A 211 5.52 1.93 5.54
N VAL A 212 5.93 3.16 5.79
CA VAL A 212 5.03 4.31 5.86
C VAL A 212 4.99 4.96 4.49
N THR A 213 3.79 5.17 3.97
CA THR A 213 3.58 5.91 2.72
C THR A 213 2.22 6.61 2.70
N HIS A 214 2.08 7.62 1.88
CA HIS A 214 0.79 8.21 1.50
C HIS A 214 0.41 7.86 0.05
N ASP A 215 1.28 7.15 -0.66
CA ASP A 215 1.07 6.69 -2.04
C ASP A 215 0.45 5.29 -2.02
N GLN A 216 -0.74 5.19 -2.66
CA GLN A 216 -1.50 3.94 -2.70
C GLN A 216 -0.81 2.89 -3.57
N ASP A 217 -0.21 3.31 -4.69
CA ASP A 217 0.47 2.40 -5.62
C ASP A 217 1.69 1.76 -4.94
N GLU A 218 2.40 2.52 -4.09
CA GLU A 218 3.50 1.99 -3.28
C GLU A 218 3.02 0.93 -2.28
N ALA A 219 1.96 1.22 -1.53
CA ALA A 219 1.40 0.29 -0.57
C ALA A 219 0.89 -0.99 -1.26
N MET A 220 0.15 -0.84 -2.37
CA MET A 220 -0.44 -1.95 -3.12
C MET A 220 0.61 -2.85 -3.78
N SER A 221 1.75 -2.29 -4.23
CA SER A 221 2.79 -3.03 -4.95
C SER A 221 3.79 -3.73 -4.03
N VAL A 222 4.12 -3.13 -2.88
CA VAL A 222 5.20 -3.60 -2.01
C VAL A 222 4.70 -4.42 -0.82
N ALA A 223 3.55 -4.08 -0.24
CA ALA A 223 3.09 -4.67 1.00
C ALA A 223 2.46 -6.06 0.82
N ASP A 224 2.58 -6.90 1.84
CA ASP A 224 1.83 -8.15 1.98
C ASP A 224 0.48 -7.87 2.67
N ARG A 225 0.45 -6.91 3.61
CA ARG A 225 -0.76 -6.36 4.22
C ARG A 225 -0.67 -4.83 4.36
N ILE A 226 -1.82 -4.17 4.33
CA ILE A 226 -1.94 -2.71 4.45
C ILE A 226 -2.80 -2.38 5.65
N ALA A 227 -2.30 -1.54 6.55
CA ALA A 227 -3.06 -0.89 7.59
C ALA A 227 -3.48 0.51 7.12
N VAL A 228 -4.75 0.66 6.74
CA VAL A 228 -5.32 1.97 6.36
C VAL A 228 -5.64 2.74 7.63
N MET A 229 -4.95 3.86 7.82
CA MET A 229 -5.07 4.69 9.02
C MET A 229 -5.87 5.97 8.75
N ASN A 230 -6.71 6.33 9.71
CA ASN A 230 -7.47 7.57 9.68
C ASN A 230 -7.61 8.13 11.11
N ARG A 231 -7.31 9.40 11.33
CA ARG A 231 -7.48 10.11 12.62
C ARG A 231 -6.94 9.33 13.82
N GLY A 232 -5.75 8.74 13.67
CA GLY A 232 -5.07 7.98 14.73
C GLY A 232 -5.52 6.54 14.89
N LYS A 233 -6.48 6.06 14.11
CA LYS A 233 -7.03 4.68 14.18
C LYS A 233 -6.71 3.89 12.92
N VAL A 234 -6.76 2.57 13.02
CA VAL A 234 -6.74 1.65 11.87
C VAL A 234 -8.19 1.39 11.47
N GLU A 235 -8.54 1.79 10.25
CA GLU A 235 -9.87 1.56 9.66
C GLU A 235 -10.03 0.14 9.10
N GLN A 236 -8.95 -0.37 8.49
CA GLN A 236 -8.89 -1.74 7.97
C GLN A 236 -7.43 -2.19 7.91
N PHE A 237 -7.18 -3.47 8.25
CA PHE A 237 -5.87 -4.10 8.15
C PHE A 237 -6.01 -5.44 7.43
N ASP A 238 -5.60 -5.49 6.17
CA ASP A 238 -5.84 -6.66 5.32
C ASP A 238 -4.84 -6.70 4.15
N THR A 239 -4.93 -7.73 3.29
CA THR A 239 -4.16 -7.82 2.05
C THR A 239 -4.53 -6.69 1.07
N PRO A 240 -3.62 -6.27 0.17
CA PRO A 240 -3.90 -5.25 -0.85
C PRO A 240 -5.18 -5.54 -1.65
N VAL A 241 -5.37 -6.78 -2.07
CA VAL A 241 -6.57 -7.22 -2.82
C VAL A 241 -7.84 -7.02 -1.99
N ALA A 242 -7.83 -7.42 -0.71
CA ALA A 242 -8.99 -7.27 0.17
C ALA A 242 -9.32 -5.79 0.46
N ILE A 243 -8.29 -4.94 0.63
CA ILE A 243 -8.46 -3.49 0.81
C ILE A 243 -9.13 -2.85 -0.41
N TYR A 244 -8.76 -3.28 -1.62
CA TYR A 244 -9.31 -2.73 -2.87
C TYR A 244 -10.71 -3.27 -3.20
N ASP A 245 -10.88 -4.62 -3.13
CA ASP A 245 -12.09 -5.31 -3.57
C ASP A 245 -13.19 -5.37 -2.50
N ARG A 246 -12.82 -5.33 -1.22
CA ARG A 246 -13.72 -5.50 -0.06
C ARG A 246 -13.46 -4.46 1.02
N PRO A 247 -13.55 -3.16 0.70
CA PRO A 247 -13.36 -2.10 1.68
C PRO A 247 -14.42 -2.19 2.78
N GLN A 248 -14.00 -2.12 4.04
CA GLN A 248 -14.89 -2.27 5.20
C GLN A 248 -15.65 -0.99 5.52
N THR A 249 -15.09 0.18 5.17
CA THR A 249 -15.71 1.48 5.41
C THR A 249 -15.74 2.33 4.14
N LEU A 250 -16.69 3.28 4.09
CA LEU A 250 -16.74 4.23 2.98
C LEU A 250 -15.47 5.09 2.90
N PHE A 251 -14.81 5.33 4.04
CA PHE A 251 -13.51 6.00 4.08
C PHE A 251 -12.44 5.18 3.32
N VAL A 252 -12.26 3.91 3.66
CA VAL A 252 -11.28 3.03 2.98
C VAL A 252 -11.58 2.98 1.50
N ASN A 253 -12.85 2.79 1.14
CA ASN A 253 -13.30 2.73 -0.24
C ASN A 253 -12.97 3.99 -1.04
N GLY A 254 -13.23 5.17 -0.50
CA GLY A 254 -12.96 6.45 -1.16
C GLY A 254 -11.49 6.88 -1.10
N PHE A 255 -10.75 6.38 -0.11
CA PHE A 255 -9.33 6.66 0.04
C PHE A 255 -8.48 5.80 -0.91
N ILE A 256 -8.86 4.54 -1.17
CA ILE A 256 -8.14 3.60 -2.04
C ILE A 256 -8.71 3.64 -3.46
N GLY A 257 -7.94 4.19 -4.38
CA GLY A 257 -8.33 4.30 -5.80
C GLY A 257 -9.50 5.27 -6.04
N THR A 258 -9.92 5.32 -7.28
CA THR A 258 -11.15 6.06 -7.68
C THR A 258 -12.36 5.13 -7.55
N THR A 259 -13.50 5.69 -7.14
CA THR A 259 -14.77 4.94 -7.07
C THR A 259 -15.95 5.81 -7.51
N ASN A 260 -16.96 5.19 -8.11
CA ASN A 260 -18.25 5.80 -8.36
C ASN A 260 -19.18 5.49 -7.19
N LEU A 261 -19.86 6.50 -6.67
CA LEU A 261 -20.81 6.37 -5.57
C LEU A 261 -22.21 6.66 -6.10
N LEU A 262 -23.04 5.62 -6.23
CA LEU A 262 -24.39 5.70 -6.74
C LEU A 262 -25.36 5.52 -5.57
N ALA A 263 -26.22 6.51 -5.36
CA ALA A 263 -27.25 6.45 -4.33
C ALA A 263 -28.40 5.51 -4.77
N GLY A 264 -29.03 4.87 -3.78
CA GLY A 264 -30.14 3.97 -4.05
C GLY A 264 -30.82 3.47 -2.78
N LYS A 265 -31.79 2.58 -2.98
CA LYS A 265 -32.57 1.95 -1.90
C LYS A 265 -32.65 0.45 -2.09
N VAL A 266 -32.45 -0.30 -1.02
CA VAL A 266 -32.74 -1.75 -0.99
C VAL A 266 -34.24 -1.96 -0.97
N THR A 267 -34.79 -2.65 -1.94
CA THR A 267 -36.24 -2.93 -2.02
C THR A 267 -36.59 -4.27 -1.40
N SER A 268 -35.73 -5.27 -1.53
CA SER A 268 -35.90 -6.58 -0.90
C SER A 268 -34.57 -7.27 -0.68
N VAL A 269 -34.54 -8.18 0.30
CA VAL A 269 -33.41 -9.09 0.53
C VAL A 269 -33.98 -10.52 0.57
N VAL A 270 -33.44 -11.40 -0.28
CA VAL A 270 -33.87 -12.80 -0.36
C VAL A 270 -32.60 -13.66 -0.31
N GLY A 271 -32.41 -14.40 0.78
CA GLY A 271 -31.15 -15.11 1.04
C GLY A 271 -29.97 -14.15 1.04
N ASP A 272 -28.93 -14.46 0.26
CA ASP A 272 -27.71 -13.67 0.14
C ASP A 272 -27.78 -12.59 -0.98
N THR A 273 -28.98 -12.29 -1.49
CA THR A 273 -29.19 -11.35 -2.59
C THR A 273 -30.08 -10.19 -2.18
N ALA A 274 -29.61 -8.98 -2.39
CA ALA A 274 -30.36 -7.72 -2.24
C ALA A 274 -30.78 -7.18 -3.62
N ALA A 275 -32.04 -6.78 -3.77
CA ALA A 275 -32.49 -5.99 -4.90
C ALA A 275 -32.35 -4.50 -4.53
N VAL A 276 -31.59 -3.75 -5.34
CA VAL A 276 -31.29 -2.34 -5.11
C VAL A 276 -31.80 -1.52 -6.29
N VAL A 277 -32.63 -0.56 -6.02
CA VAL A 277 -33.05 0.45 -7.00
C VAL A 277 -32.15 1.66 -6.84
N LEU A 278 -31.39 1.99 -7.90
CA LEU A 278 -30.52 3.16 -7.93
C LEU A 278 -31.32 4.40 -8.32
N ASP A 279 -30.96 5.55 -7.75
CA ASP A 279 -31.53 6.85 -8.14
C ASP A 279 -31.19 7.18 -9.60
N ALA A 280 -30.11 6.60 -10.12
CA ALA A 280 -29.71 6.65 -11.53
C ALA A 280 -30.66 5.91 -12.52
N GLY A 281 -31.65 5.14 -12.01
CA GLY A 281 -32.70 4.54 -12.82
C GLY A 281 -32.54 3.05 -13.14
N ALA A 282 -31.61 2.32 -12.51
CA ALA A 282 -31.46 0.87 -12.68
C ALA A 282 -31.92 0.10 -11.45
N THR A 283 -32.33 -1.16 -11.66
CA THR A 283 -32.53 -2.13 -10.58
C THR A 283 -31.48 -3.23 -10.68
N LEU A 284 -30.66 -3.36 -9.66
CA LEU A 284 -29.55 -4.31 -9.60
C LEU A 284 -29.81 -5.41 -8.58
N ARG A 285 -29.32 -6.61 -8.87
CA ARG A 285 -29.26 -7.72 -7.91
C ARG A 285 -27.82 -7.89 -7.45
N LEU A 286 -27.58 -7.66 -6.17
CA LEU A 286 -26.25 -7.60 -5.58
C LEU A 286 -26.17 -8.52 -4.36
N PRO A 287 -24.97 -8.99 -3.96
CA PRO A 287 -24.79 -9.67 -2.70
C PRO A 287 -25.31 -8.82 -1.54
N ALA A 288 -26.11 -9.42 -0.66
CA ALA A 288 -26.58 -8.75 0.55
C ALA A 288 -25.41 -8.40 1.46
N GLN A 289 -25.45 -7.21 2.06
CA GLN A 289 -24.42 -6.76 2.98
C GLN A 289 -25.01 -6.41 4.34
N GLN A 290 -24.20 -6.61 5.38
CA GLN A 290 -24.60 -6.32 6.74
C GLN A 290 -24.96 -4.83 6.90
N GLY A 291 -26.07 -4.55 7.56
CA GLY A 291 -26.58 -3.19 7.72
C GLY A 291 -27.39 -2.64 6.54
N CYS A 292 -27.54 -3.41 5.44
CA CYS A 292 -28.29 -3.00 4.24
C CYS A 292 -29.54 -3.87 4.05
N GLY A 293 -30.51 -3.77 4.97
CA GLY A 293 -31.79 -4.48 4.90
C GLY A 293 -32.82 -3.85 3.96
N ALA A 294 -33.96 -4.52 3.73
CA ALA A 294 -35.06 -3.97 2.93
C ALA A 294 -35.53 -2.62 3.50
N GLY A 295 -35.68 -1.63 2.62
CA GLY A 295 -36.01 -0.24 2.98
C GLY A 295 -34.82 0.66 3.27
N SER A 296 -33.62 0.12 3.45
CA SER A 296 -32.42 0.90 3.75
C SER A 296 -32.01 1.79 2.57
N LEU A 297 -31.66 3.05 2.85
CA LEU A 297 -30.94 3.89 1.90
C LEU A 297 -29.48 3.46 1.87
N VAL A 298 -28.93 3.32 0.68
CA VAL A 298 -27.58 2.80 0.47
C VAL A 298 -26.80 3.66 -0.54
N VAL A 299 -25.49 3.52 -0.49
CA VAL A 299 -24.58 3.97 -1.52
C VAL A 299 -23.92 2.73 -2.13
N LEU A 300 -24.13 2.53 -3.41
CA LEU A 300 -23.40 1.53 -4.19
C LEU A 300 -22.07 2.13 -4.63
N SER A 301 -20.99 1.49 -4.21
CA SER A 301 -19.65 1.82 -4.67
C SER A 301 -19.23 0.87 -5.79
N VAL A 302 -18.80 1.45 -6.92
CA VAL A 302 -18.34 0.71 -8.11
C VAL A 302 -17.05 1.30 -8.62
N ARG A 303 -16.05 0.46 -8.84
CA ARG A 303 -14.79 0.89 -9.44
C ARG A 303 -14.99 1.27 -10.90
N PRO A 304 -14.26 2.28 -11.44
CA PRO A 304 -14.41 2.72 -12.83
C PRO A 304 -14.24 1.62 -13.89
N GLU A 305 -13.35 0.66 -13.64
CA GLU A 305 -13.08 -0.50 -14.51
C GLU A 305 -14.15 -1.60 -14.43
N GLN A 306 -15.04 -1.52 -13.44
CA GLN A 306 -16.18 -2.44 -13.27
C GLN A 306 -17.44 -1.93 -13.96
N LEU A 307 -17.36 -0.80 -14.67
CA LEU A 307 -18.41 -0.23 -15.46
C LEU A 307 -18.12 -0.39 -16.95
N ALA A 308 -19.16 -0.65 -17.73
CA ALA A 308 -19.09 -0.73 -19.17
C ALA A 308 -20.10 0.21 -19.83
N LEU A 309 -19.69 0.82 -20.94
CA LEU A 309 -20.54 1.64 -21.79
C LEU A 309 -21.25 0.78 -22.84
N SER A 310 -22.54 1.03 -23.07
CA SER A 310 -23.36 0.34 -24.08
C SER A 310 -24.19 1.33 -24.92
N ALA A 311 -24.41 0.95 -26.17
CA ALA A 311 -25.38 1.62 -27.04
C ALA A 311 -26.82 1.10 -26.86
N VAL A 312 -26.97 -0.07 -26.20
CA VAL A 312 -28.24 -0.77 -26.03
C VAL A 312 -28.60 -0.81 -24.55
N ALA A 313 -29.86 -0.46 -24.25
CA ALA A 313 -30.42 -0.59 -22.91
C ALA A 313 -30.61 -2.06 -22.53
N THR A 314 -30.27 -2.40 -21.30
CA THR A 314 -30.56 -3.70 -20.67
C THR A 314 -31.36 -3.49 -19.39
N ALA A 315 -31.89 -4.56 -18.79
CA ALA A 315 -32.65 -4.46 -17.54
C ALA A 315 -31.81 -3.94 -16.35
N GLU A 316 -30.48 -4.10 -16.41
CA GLU A 316 -29.53 -3.71 -15.35
C GLU A 316 -28.67 -2.50 -15.74
N SER A 317 -28.96 -1.87 -16.87
CA SER A 317 -28.29 -0.65 -17.30
C SER A 317 -29.08 0.60 -16.94
N TRP A 318 -28.39 1.71 -16.78
CA TRP A 318 -28.98 3.02 -16.56
C TRP A 318 -28.53 4.02 -17.62
N PRO A 319 -29.38 4.99 -17.98
CA PRO A 319 -29.04 6.01 -18.97
C PRO A 319 -27.97 6.95 -18.42
N ILE A 320 -27.10 7.40 -19.31
CA ILE A 320 -26.06 8.38 -19.02
C ILE A 320 -26.00 9.45 -20.10
N ASP A 321 -25.58 10.63 -19.70
CA ASP A 321 -25.16 11.70 -20.62
C ASP A 321 -23.64 11.63 -20.77
N PRO A 322 -23.10 11.25 -21.94
CA PRO A 322 -21.65 11.13 -22.14
C PRO A 322 -20.96 12.49 -22.07
N GLY A 323 -19.86 12.56 -21.36
CA GLY A 323 -18.98 13.72 -21.26
C GLY A 323 -17.68 13.53 -22.04
N LEU A 324 -16.56 13.88 -21.41
CA LEU A 324 -15.23 13.81 -22.01
C LEU A 324 -14.68 12.38 -21.99
N SER A 325 -13.96 12.05 -23.07
CA SER A 325 -13.17 10.83 -23.18
C SER A 325 -11.68 11.16 -23.28
N LEU A 326 -10.90 10.73 -22.29
CA LEU A 326 -9.48 11.04 -22.15
C LEU A 326 -8.63 9.79 -22.40
N PRO A 327 -7.75 9.76 -23.42
CA PRO A 327 -6.81 8.67 -23.60
C PRO A 327 -5.67 8.80 -22.59
N LEU A 328 -5.49 7.79 -21.75
CA LEU A 328 -4.41 7.71 -20.77
C LEU A 328 -3.58 6.44 -21.00
N GLY A 329 -2.64 6.51 -21.94
CA GLY A 329 -1.79 5.37 -22.31
C GLY A 329 -2.59 4.20 -22.89
N SER A 330 -2.63 3.07 -22.18
CA SER A 330 -3.35 1.85 -22.58
C SER A 330 -4.84 1.87 -22.25
N GLN A 331 -5.32 2.90 -21.58
CA GLN A 331 -6.70 3.03 -21.11
C GLN A 331 -7.37 4.28 -21.70
N LEU A 332 -8.72 4.23 -21.73
CA LEU A 332 -9.60 5.38 -21.96
C LEU A 332 -10.38 5.62 -20.67
N ILE A 333 -10.39 6.88 -20.22
CA ILE A 333 -11.24 7.33 -19.11
C ILE A 333 -12.38 8.13 -19.70
N HIS A 334 -13.61 7.68 -19.47
CA HIS A 334 -14.82 8.38 -19.87
C HIS A 334 -15.45 9.03 -18.64
N GLU A 335 -15.80 10.29 -18.77
CA GLU A 335 -16.71 10.97 -17.85
C GLU A 335 -18.12 10.94 -18.38
N ALA A 336 -19.08 10.69 -17.53
CA ALA A 336 -20.50 10.71 -17.85
C ALA A 336 -21.30 11.23 -16.65
N ARG A 337 -22.57 11.57 -16.89
CA ARG A 337 -23.53 11.89 -15.82
C ARG A 337 -24.71 10.93 -15.89
N ALA A 338 -25.11 10.39 -14.75
CA ALA A 338 -26.36 9.65 -14.63
C ALA A 338 -27.57 10.59 -14.62
N ALA A 339 -28.78 10.04 -14.78
CA ALA A 339 -30.01 10.81 -14.85
C ALA A 339 -30.31 11.65 -13.59
N ASP A 340 -29.81 11.21 -12.43
CA ASP A 340 -29.88 11.93 -11.14
C ASP A 340 -28.81 13.03 -10.99
N GLY A 341 -27.98 13.24 -12.03
CA GLY A 341 -26.87 14.21 -12.03
C GLY A 341 -25.56 13.69 -11.44
N THR A 342 -25.50 12.45 -10.94
CA THR A 342 -24.30 11.84 -10.39
C THR A 342 -23.21 11.74 -11.46
N ALA A 343 -22.02 12.25 -11.15
CA ALA A 343 -20.85 12.11 -12.02
C ALA A 343 -20.31 10.68 -11.96
N ILE A 344 -20.07 10.08 -13.13
CA ILE A 344 -19.57 8.71 -13.26
C ILE A 344 -18.27 8.75 -14.06
N LYS A 345 -17.28 7.96 -13.61
CA LYS A 345 -16.04 7.68 -14.34
C LYS A 345 -16.02 6.22 -14.75
N ILE A 346 -15.70 5.96 -16.02
CA ILE A 346 -15.60 4.61 -16.57
C ILE A 346 -14.19 4.47 -17.15
N VAL A 347 -13.53 3.35 -16.89
CA VAL A 347 -12.20 3.03 -17.43
C VAL A 347 -12.30 1.80 -18.31
N GLU A 348 -11.97 1.95 -19.58
CA GLU A 348 -11.94 0.85 -20.55
C GLU A 348 -10.53 0.68 -21.14
N PRO A 349 -10.11 -0.54 -21.53
CA PRO A 349 -8.90 -0.73 -22.31
C PRO A 349 -9.00 0.03 -23.63
N ARG A 350 -7.93 0.72 -24.03
CA ARG A 350 -7.85 1.44 -25.29
C ARG A 350 -7.89 0.44 -26.47
N ARG A 351 -9.06 0.17 -27.02
CA ARG A 351 -9.25 -0.61 -28.24
C ARG A 351 -9.24 0.33 -29.46
N ARG A 352 -8.85 -0.16 -30.64
CA ARG A 352 -8.95 0.62 -31.88
C ARG A 352 -10.43 0.83 -32.17
N ALA A 353 -10.85 2.09 -32.15
CA ALA A 353 -12.10 2.66 -32.67
C ALA A 353 -13.38 1.81 -32.55
N ALA A 354 -14.11 1.95 -31.45
CA ALA A 354 -15.55 1.87 -31.48
C ALA A 354 -16.11 3.31 -31.53
N THR A 355 -17.11 3.55 -32.35
CA THR A 355 -17.74 4.85 -32.52
C THR A 355 -18.37 5.29 -31.19
N GLU A 356 -17.74 6.20 -30.47
CA GLU A 356 -18.10 6.64 -29.09
C GLU A 356 -19.49 7.35 -29.05
N ALA A 357 -19.92 7.89 -30.15
CA ALA A 357 -21.09 8.77 -30.25
C ALA A 357 -22.47 8.09 -29.96
N GLN A 358 -22.52 6.77 -29.76
CA GLN A 358 -23.78 6.03 -29.57
C GLN A 358 -23.94 5.37 -28.19
N ARG A 359 -22.95 5.45 -27.31
CA ARG A 359 -22.98 4.78 -25.99
C ARG A 359 -23.68 5.67 -24.98
N ARG A 360 -24.97 5.41 -24.71
CA ARG A 360 -25.80 6.19 -23.79
C ARG A 360 -26.27 5.43 -22.57
N PHE A 361 -25.77 4.25 -22.36
CA PHE A 361 -26.08 3.42 -21.20
C PHE A 361 -24.80 2.95 -20.50
N CYS A 362 -24.88 2.85 -19.19
CA CYS A 362 -23.85 2.29 -18.34
C CYS A 362 -24.41 1.06 -17.62
N ALA A 363 -23.59 0.04 -17.46
CA ALA A 363 -23.92 -1.18 -16.73
C ALA A 363 -22.71 -1.70 -15.95
N LEU A 364 -22.94 -2.57 -14.98
CA LEU A 364 -21.87 -3.34 -14.36
C LEU A 364 -21.28 -4.33 -15.36
N THR A 365 -19.94 -4.53 -15.31
CA THR A 365 -19.31 -5.66 -16.02
C THR A 365 -19.72 -7.00 -15.37
N PRO A 366 -19.66 -8.13 -16.09
CA PRO A 366 -20.09 -9.42 -15.54
C PRO A 366 -19.29 -9.90 -14.32
N ASP A 367 -18.06 -9.43 -14.18
CA ASP A 367 -17.12 -9.73 -13.09
C ASP A 367 -17.09 -8.63 -12.02
N ALA A 368 -17.96 -7.62 -12.13
CA ALA A 368 -18.02 -6.53 -11.15
C ALA A 368 -18.32 -7.02 -9.74
N ARG A 369 -17.61 -6.44 -8.78
CA ARG A 369 -17.79 -6.69 -7.35
C ARG A 369 -18.09 -5.38 -6.61
N PRO A 370 -19.25 -4.79 -6.85
CA PRO A 370 -19.63 -3.55 -6.18
C PRO A 370 -19.87 -3.78 -4.69
N THR A 371 -19.61 -2.75 -3.90
CA THR A 371 -19.82 -2.79 -2.46
C THR A 371 -20.99 -1.88 -2.06
N LEU A 372 -21.89 -2.37 -1.21
CA LEU A 372 -22.98 -1.56 -0.66
C LEU A 372 -22.56 -0.99 0.70
N PHE A 373 -22.77 0.30 0.89
CA PHE A 373 -22.62 0.94 2.19
C PHE A 373 -23.96 1.52 2.64
N PRO A 374 -24.31 1.40 3.95
CA PRO A 374 -25.47 2.11 4.47
C PRO A 374 -25.24 3.61 4.34
N ARG A 375 -26.25 4.32 3.82
CA ARG A 375 -26.24 5.78 3.77
C ARG A 375 -26.75 6.28 5.12
N SER A 376 -25.86 6.80 5.95
CA SER A 376 -26.29 7.55 7.13
C SER A 376 -27.12 8.76 6.68
N THR A 377 -28.35 8.87 7.17
CA THR A 377 -29.13 10.10 7.03
C THR A 377 -28.30 11.20 7.69
N PRO A 378 -28.03 12.36 7.01
CA PRO A 378 -27.41 13.45 7.72
C PRO A 378 -28.28 13.75 8.94
N SER A 379 -27.70 13.65 10.13
CA SER A 379 -28.37 14.15 11.34
C SER A 379 -28.64 15.64 11.08
N ALA A 380 -29.92 16.03 11.14
CA ALA A 380 -30.32 17.42 11.01
C ALA A 380 -29.88 18.19 12.27
N THR A 381 -28.56 18.34 12.45
CA THR A 381 -27.94 19.23 13.45
C THR A 381 -26.44 19.27 13.19
N GLU A 382 -26.00 20.24 12.36
CA GLU A 382 -24.88 21.16 12.60
C GLU A 382 -24.84 22.21 11.49
#